data_6cfaf8b48a66e20943704e778d7a45ab
#
_entry.id   6cfaf8b48a66e20943704e778d7a45ab
#
_cell.length_a   1.000
_cell.length_b   1.000
_cell.length_c   1.000
_cell.angle_alpha   90.00
_cell.angle_beta   90.00
_cell.angle_gamma   90.00
#
_symmetry.space_group_name_H-M   'P 1'
#
loop_
_entity.id
_entity.type
_entity.pdbx_description
1 polymer ?
#
loop_
_entity_poly.entity_id
_entity_poly.type
_entity_poly.pdbx_seq_one_letter_code
_entity_poly.pdbx_strand_id
1 'polypeptide(L)'
;MQNKISRRQFLQVTGASAAALLLAGLPVEASAASGHLTVTPDTLVSDLRADPTFAASGVWTWQSAVDSPDTPEAGTTLSDYVGANMAQDSADALNYLADTYEAGTQVTYKVYSPEEIAADATRDGVELYYWPSEVPGSKFVVVMSGNVLNNTANMSEGYATAWRLHQMGYAAFVLRYRVFLKAKDNAPVADLGNAVRFITTHAGQFNVQPENY
;
A
#
# COMPACT_ATOMS: atom_id res chain seq x y z
N MET A 1 -21.72 11.17 -30.88
CA MET A 1 -21.00 12.15 -30.01
C MET A 1 -20.91 11.54 -28.61
N GLN A 2 -19.76 10.97 -28.24
CA GLN A 2 -19.57 10.42 -26.91
C GLN A 2 -19.05 11.53 -25.99
N ASN A 3 -19.86 11.90 -25.01
CA ASN A 3 -19.45 12.81 -23.95
C ASN A 3 -18.40 12.12 -23.06
N LYS A 4 -17.16 12.55 -23.14
CA LYS A 4 -16.10 12.16 -22.19
C LYS A 4 -16.34 12.90 -20.88
N ILE A 5 -16.75 12.17 -19.84
CA ILE A 5 -16.82 12.68 -18.47
C ILE A 5 -15.40 12.94 -17.98
N SER A 6 -15.12 14.15 -17.51
CA SER A 6 -13.79 14.48 -17.00
C SER A 6 -13.54 13.84 -15.61
N ARG A 7 -12.28 13.55 -15.28
CA ARG A 7 -11.87 13.02 -13.96
C ARG A 7 -12.51 13.76 -12.77
N ARG A 8 -12.69 15.06 -12.91
CA ARG A 8 -13.29 15.92 -11.86
C ARG A 8 -14.79 15.69 -11.67
N GLN A 9 -15.51 15.27 -12.70
CA GLN A 9 -16.95 15.00 -12.65
C GLN A 9 -17.25 13.61 -12.10
N PHE A 10 -16.36 12.64 -12.30
CA PHE A 10 -16.51 11.30 -11.74
C PHE A 10 -16.34 11.28 -10.21
N LEU A 11 -15.43 12.08 -9.67
CA LEU A 11 -15.20 12.19 -8.21
C LEU A 11 -16.34 12.86 -7.44
N GLN A 12 -17.23 13.61 -8.12
CA GLN A 12 -18.38 14.26 -7.48
C GLN A 12 -19.63 13.36 -7.35
N VAL A 13 -19.67 12.22 -8.01
CA VAL A 13 -20.88 11.34 -8.06
C VAL A 13 -20.81 10.17 -7.07
N THR A 14 -19.62 9.81 -6.55
CA THR A 14 -19.44 8.67 -5.64
C THR A 14 -19.33 9.03 -4.16
N GLY A 15 -19.52 10.28 -3.80
CA GLY A 15 -19.36 10.77 -2.43
C GLY A 15 -20.64 10.83 -1.61
N ALA A 16 -21.30 9.72 -1.31
CA ALA A 16 -22.35 9.72 -0.28
C ALA A 16 -22.56 8.33 0.33
N SER A 17 -21.77 7.98 1.32
CA SER A 17 -22.17 7.10 2.43
C SER A 17 -21.09 7.13 3.52
N ALA A 18 -21.02 8.22 4.26
CA ALA A 18 -20.31 8.29 5.52
C ALA A 18 -21.30 7.96 6.66
N ALA A 19 -21.17 6.80 7.26
CA ALA A 19 -21.82 6.51 8.55
C ALA A 19 -21.03 7.20 9.66
N ALA A 20 -21.59 8.27 10.22
CA ALA A 20 -21.05 9.03 11.30
C ALA A 20 -21.09 8.24 12.62
N LEU A 21 -19.96 8.01 13.25
CA LEU A 21 -19.83 7.74 14.67
C LEU A 21 -19.45 9.07 15.35
N LEU A 22 -20.45 9.68 16.00
CA LEU A 22 -20.27 10.84 16.87
C LEU A 22 -19.59 10.41 18.17
N LEU A 23 -18.33 10.83 18.35
CA LEU A 23 -17.75 11.03 19.67
C LEU A 23 -17.45 12.52 19.84
N ALA A 24 -18.06 13.11 20.87
CA ALA A 24 -18.10 14.54 21.12
C ALA A 24 -16.73 15.15 21.45
N GLY A 25 -16.47 16.27 20.80
CA GLY A 25 -15.87 17.44 21.44
C GLY A 25 -14.36 17.53 21.52
N LEU A 26 -13.70 17.86 20.40
CA LEU A 26 -12.62 18.88 20.37
C LEU A 26 -12.63 19.45 18.94
N PRO A 27 -12.49 20.77 18.73
CA PRO A 27 -12.30 21.31 17.40
C PRO A 27 -10.90 20.91 16.92
N VAL A 28 -10.84 19.91 16.05
CA VAL A 28 -9.66 19.75 15.21
C VAL A 28 -9.75 20.88 14.21
N GLU A 29 -8.94 21.91 14.40
CA GLU A 29 -8.65 22.87 13.35
C GLU A 29 -8.11 22.04 12.17
N ALA A 30 -8.95 21.87 11.14
CA ALA A 30 -8.52 21.39 9.87
C ALA A 30 -7.58 22.45 9.28
N SER A 31 -6.32 22.36 9.61
CA SER A 31 -5.27 22.97 8.84
C SER A 31 -5.46 22.41 7.43
N ALA A 32 -5.79 23.28 6.48
CA ALA A 32 -5.72 22.96 5.06
C ALA A 32 -4.24 22.70 4.76
N ALA A 33 -3.79 21.50 5.07
CA ALA A 33 -2.43 21.07 4.79
C ALA A 33 -2.30 20.85 3.29
N SER A 34 -1.30 21.47 2.73
CA SER A 34 -0.60 21.06 1.52
C SER A 34 -0.65 19.54 1.36
N GLY A 35 -1.01 19.03 0.18
CA GLY A 35 -0.95 17.61 -0.13
C GLY A 35 0.41 16.99 0.22
N HIS A 36 0.48 15.67 0.18
CA HIS A 36 1.70 14.92 0.50
C HIS A 36 2.93 15.42 -0.26
N LEU A 37 4.11 15.11 0.26
CA LEU A 37 5.39 15.32 -0.42
C LEU A 37 5.35 14.68 -1.82
N THR A 38 5.62 15.45 -2.87
CA THR A 38 5.81 14.87 -4.21
C THR A 38 7.10 14.06 -4.24
N VAL A 39 6.96 12.76 -4.39
CA VAL A 39 8.08 11.83 -4.40
C VAL A 39 8.75 11.83 -5.78
N THR A 40 10.07 11.92 -5.77
CA THR A 40 10.95 11.81 -6.94
C THR A 40 12.10 10.85 -6.63
N PRO A 41 12.87 10.40 -7.62
CA PRO A 41 14.09 9.63 -7.37
C PRO A 41 15.09 10.29 -6.40
N ASP A 42 15.09 11.62 -6.35
CA ASP A 42 16.00 12.42 -5.51
C ASP A 42 15.41 12.71 -4.10
N THR A 43 14.18 12.29 -3.84
CA THR A 43 13.54 12.47 -2.53
C THR A 43 14.29 11.67 -1.47
N LEU A 44 14.60 12.33 -0.34
CA LEU A 44 15.25 11.66 0.77
C LEU A 44 14.30 10.64 1.44
N VAL A 45 14.82 9.47 1.74
CA VAL A 45 14.02 8.44 2.45
C VAL A 45 13.59 8.93 3.84
N SER A 46 14.39 9.79 4.48
CA SER A 46 14.01 10.46 5.73
C SER A 46 12.76 11.32 5.60
N ASP A 47 12.61 12.01 4.48
CA ASP A 47 11.47 12.92 4.24
C ASP A 47 10.19 12.13 3.94
N LEU A 48 10.30 11.03 3.18
CA LEU A 48 9.19 10.07 3.01
C LEU A 48 8.67 9.54 4.35
N ARG A 49 9.58 9.24 5.27
CA ARG A 49 9.23 8.73 6.60
C ARG A 49 8.61 9.77 7.52
N ALA A 50 8.97 11.04 7.32
CA ALA A 50 8.47 12.16 8.09
C ALA A 50 7.16 12.72 7.55
N ASP A 51 6.78 12.35 6.32
CA ASP A 51 5.57 12.85 5.68
C ASP A 51 4.31 12.31 6.38
N PRO A 52 3.40 13.18 6.81
CA PRO A 52 2.22 12.79 7.58
C PRO A 52 1.23 11.92 6.80
N THR A 53 1.16 12.07 5.47
CA THR A 53 0.27 11.25 4.62
C THR A 53 0.75 9.82 4.57
N PHE A 54 2.05 9.58 4.34
CA PHE A 54 2.61 8.22 4.39
C PHE A 54 2.47 7.60 5.79
N ALA A 55 2.72 8.36 6.84
CA ALA A 55 2.53 7.88 8.20
C ALA A 55 1.07 7.49 8.50
N ALA A 56 0.11 8.32 8.08
CA ALA A 56 -1.32 8.08 8.31
C ALA A 56 -1.90 6.98 7.43
N SER A 57 -1.42 6.84 6.18
CA SER A 57 -1.87 5.80 5.25
C SER A 57 -1.42 4.39 5.64
N GLY A 58 -0.42 4.28 6.51
CA GLY A 58 0.21 3.02 6.88
C GLY A 58 1.09 2.43 5.79
N VAL A 59 1.32 3.15 4.70
CA VAL A 59 2.21 2.72 3.61
C VAL A 59 3.64 2.63 4.15
N TRP A 60 4.24 1.46 3.96
CA TRP A 60 5.58 1.21 4.45
C TRP A 60 6.62 1.87 3.53
N THR A 61 7.34 2.84 4.06
CA THR A 61 8.28 3.68 3.31
C THR A 61 9.74 3.26 3.48
N TRP A 62 10.00 2.03 3.89
CA TRP A 62 11.32 1.42 3.85
C TRP A 62 11.29 -0.10 3.88
N GLN A 63 12.44 -0.70 3.63
CA GLN A 63 12.66 -2.12 3.81
C GLN A 63 13.24 -2.33 5.21
N SER A 64 12.56 -3.06 6.07
CA SER A 64 13.20 -3.55 7.28
C SER A 64 12.91 -5.03 7.43
N ALA A 65 13.90 -5.78 7.88
CA ALA A 65 13.63 -6.97 8.65
C ALA A 65 12.84 -6.51 9.88
N VAL A 66 11.83 -7.26 10.26
CA VAL A 66 10.87 -6.90 11.32
C VAL A 66 11.54 -6.54 12.65
N ASP A 67 12.81 -6.87 12.81
CA ASP A 67 13.58 -6.68 14.04
C ASP A 67 14.93 -5.94 13.82
N SER A 68 15.22 -5.47 12.60
CA SER A 68 16.39 -4.62 12.34
C SER A 68 15.93 -3.25 11.90
N PRO A 69 16.22 -2.21 12.65
CA PRO A 69 16.02 -0.85 12.18
C PRO A 69 17.12 -0.53 11.15
N ASP A 70 17.03 -1.07 9.94
CA ASP A 70 17.78 -0.53 8.82
C ASP A 70 17.29 0.91 8.61
N THR A 71 17.91 1.80 9.35
CA THR A 71 17.73 3.22 9.14
C THR A 71 18.68 3.58 8.01
N PRO A 72 18.18 4.00 6.85
CA PRO A 72 19.04 4.50 5.79
C PRO A 72 19.97 5.59 6.34
N GLU A 73 21.20 5.63 5.85
CA GLU A 73 22.13 6.69 6.21
C GLU A 73 21.49 8.07 5.91
N ALA A 74 21.87 9.05 6.72
CA ALA A 74 21.40 10.43 6.48
C ALA A 74 21.79 10.88 5.06
N GLY A 75 20.81 11.40 4.32
CA GLY A 75 21.02 11.84 2.93
C GLY A 75 20.82 10.76 1.87
N THR A 76 20.40 9.55 2.23
CA THR A 76 20.02 8.50 1.27
C THR A 76 18.80 8.93 0.47
N THR A 77 18.93 9.04 -0.85
CA THR A 77 17.81 9.30 -1.77
C THR A 77 16.99 8.03 -2.03
N LEU A 78 15.79 8.19 -2.58
CA LEU A 78 15.01 7.04 -3.06
C LEU A 78 15.80 6.24 -4.09
N SER A 79 16.48 6.92 -5.02
CA SER A 79 17.31 6.28 -6.06
C SER A 79 18.45 5.45 -5.48
N ASP A 80 19.12 5.96 -4.45
CA ASP A 80 20.19 5.22 -3.76
C ASP A 80 19.65 3.98 -3.04
N TYR A 81 18.43 4.11 -2.50
CA TYR A 81 17.83 3.09 -1.66
C TYR A 81 17.22 1.93 -2.46
N VAL A 82 16.50 2.23 -3.56
CA VAL A 82 15.81 1.22 -4.37
C VAL A 82 16.59 0.81 -5.61
N GLY A 83 17.63 1.55 -5.98
CA GLY A 83 18.36 1.42 -7.22
C GLY A 83 17.79 2.29 -8.34
N ALA A 84 18.68 2.94 -9.12
CA ALA A 84 18.31 3.94 -10.12
C ALA A 84 17.33 3.43 -11.20
N ASN A 85 17.38 2.13 -11.53
CA ASN A 85 16.50 1.50 -12.52
C ASN A 85 15.05 1.30 -12.02
N MET A 86 14.81 1.35 -10.71
CA MET A 86 13.49 1.18 -10.10
C MET A 86 12.95 2.50 -9.52
N ALA A 87 13.80 3.50 -9.37
CA ALA A 87 13.52 4.71 -8.61
C ALA A 87 12.30 5.50 -9.11
N GLN A 88 12.17 5.66 -10.44
CA GLN A 88 11.05 6.40 -10.99
C GLN A 88 9.72 5.65 -10.78
N ASP A 89 9.69 4.35 -11.06
CA ASP A 89 8.47 3.54 -10.84
C ASP A 89 8.08 3.48 -9.37
N SER A 90 9.06 3.40 -8.47
CA SER A 90 8.82 3.44 -7.02
C SER A 90 8.29 4.80 -6.58
N ALA A 91 8.81 5.90 -7.13
CA ALA A 91 8.31 7.25 -6.86
C ALA A 91 6.86 7.42 -7.33
N ASP A 92 6.58 7.02 -8.57
CA ASP A 92 5.23 7.09 -9.15
C ASP A 92 4.23 6.22 -8.35
N ALA A 93 4.65 5.03 -7.93
CA ALA A 93 3.87 4.14 -7.11
C ALA A 93 3.50 4.76 -5.75
N LEU A 94 4.45 5.42 -5.09
CA LEU A 94 4.26 6.10 -3.81
C LEU A 94 3.34 7.31 -3.96
N ASN A 95 3.56 8.16 -4.97
CA ASN A 95 2.68 9.29 -5.26
C ASN A 95 1.24 8.82 -5.49
N TYR A 96 1.03 7.78 -6.28
CA TYR A 96 -0.29 7.23 -6.53
C TYR A 96 -0.98 6.73 -5.27
N LEU A 97 -0.26 6.04 -4.38
CA LEU A 97 -0.81 5.58 -3.10
C LEU A 97 -1.20 6.77 -2.20
N ALA A 98 -0.36 7.80 -2.14
CA ALA A 98 -0.64 8.99 -1.34
C ALA A 98 -1.85 9.76 -1.89
N ASP A 99 -1.92 10.01 -3.20
CA ASP A 99 -3.08 10.61 -3.87
C ASP A 99 -4.36 9.81 -3.64
N THR A 100 -4.28 8.48 -3.72
CA THR A 100 -5.41 7.55 -3.52
C THR A 100 -5.91 7.63 -2.08
N TYR A 101 -4.99 7.67 -1.12
CA TYR A 101 -5.32 7.82 0.30
C TYR A 101 -5.95 9.18 0.59
N GLU A 102 -5.39 10.28 0.09
CA GLU A 102 -5.93 11.63 0.25
C GLU A 102 -7.32 11.80 -0.41
N ALA A 103 -7.58 11.03 -1.47
CA ALA A 103 -8.90 10.94 -2.08
C ALA A 103 -9.92 10.12 -1.23
N GLY A 104 -9.52 9.62 -0.06
CA GLY A 104 -10.37 8.90 0.89
C GLY A 104 -10.44 7.39 0.67
N THR A 105 -9.58 6.82 -0.16
CA THR A 105 -9.51 5.36 -0.36
C THR A 105 -8.45 4.76 0.56
N GLN A 106 -8.82 3.77 1.34
CA GLN A 106 -7.86 3.01 2.14
C GLN A 106 -6.89 2.25 1.23
N VAL A 107 -5.59 2.37 1.49
CA VAL A 107 -4.54 1.74 0.68
C VAL A 107 -3.73 0.68 1.43
N THR A 108 -3.94 0.54 2.74
CA THR A 108 -3.25 -0.47 3.58
C THR A 108 -4.28 -1.31 4.32
N TYR A 109 -4.13 -2.63 4.29
CA TYR A 109 -5.06 -3.58 4.90
C TYR A 109 -4.31 -4.63 5.71
N LYS A 110 -4.77 -4.92 6.93
CA LYS A 110 -4.32 -6.08 7.70
C LYS A 110 -4.92 -7.36 7.09
N VAL A 111 -4.08 -8.38 6.92
CA VAL A 111 -4.51 -9.68 6.37
C VAL A 111 -5.20 -10.54 7.41
N TYR A 112 -4.80 -10.40 8.66
CA TYR A 112 -5.32 -11.18 9.78
C TYR A 112 -6.25 -10.36 10.65
N SER A 113 -7.25 -11.03 11.25
CA SER A 113 -8.18 -10.39 12.20
C SER A 113 -7.48 -10.05 13.53
N PRO A 114 -8.05 -9.14 14.33
CA PRO A 114 -7.54 -8.86 15.67
C PRO A 114 -7.41 -10.11 16.56
N GLU A 115 -8.33 -11.07 16.45
CA GLU A 115 -8.31 -12.33 17.19
C GLU A 115 -7.16 -13.23 16.74
N GLU A 116 -6.91 -13.30 15.44
CA GLU A 116 -5.79 -14.06 14.88
C GLU A 116 -4.44 -13.44 15.25
N ILE A 117 -4.35 -12.12 15.31
CA ILE A 117 -3.17 -11.39 15.77
C ILE A 117 -2.95 -11.58 17.27
N ALA A 118 -4.03 -11.57 18.08
CA ALA A 118 -3.93 -11.85 19.51
C ALA A 118 -3.46 -13.28 19.81
N ALA A 119 -3.82 -14.24 18.95
CA ALA A 119 -3.36 -15.63 19.06
C ALA A 119 -1.90 -15.83 18.62
N ASP A 120 -1.43 -15.01 17.68
CA ASP A 120 -0.05 -15.02 17.17
C ASP A 120 0.37 -13.60 16.75
N ALA A 121 1.02 -12.90 17.66
CA ALA A 121 1.47 -11.51 17.46
C ALA A 121 2.42 -11.33 16.27
N THR A 122 3.04 -12.40 15.75
CA THR A 122 3.89 -12.30 14.54
C THR A 122 3.09 -11.92 13.30
N ARG A 123 1.76 -12.10 13.31
CA ARG A 123 0.84 -11.77 12.21
C ARG A 123 0.53 -10.29 12.09
N ASP A 124 0.80 -9.49 13.11
CA ASP A 124 0.46 -8.06 13.11
C ASP A 124 1.14 -7.28 11.96
N GLY A 125 2.35 -7.70 11.57
CA GLY A 125 3.07 -7.08 10.45
C GLY A 125 2.66 -7.56 9.06
N VAL A 126 1.65 -8.45 8.92
CA VAL A 126 1.22 -8.97 7.61
C VAL A 126 0.16 -8.03 7.04
N GLU A 127 0.53 -7.34 5.95
CA GLU A 127 -0.25 -6.24 5.38
C GLU A 127 -0.28 -6.31 3.86
N LEU A 128 -1.35 -5.80 3.28
CA LEU A 128 -1.49 -5.56 1.84
C LEU A 128 -1.45 -4.06 1.58
N TYR A 129 -0.65 -3.65 0.61
CA TYR A 129 -0.68 -2.31 0.01
C TYR A 129 -1.40 -2.40 -1.33
N TYR A 130 -2.36 -1.52 -1.58
CA TYR A 130 -3.33 -1.67 -2.65
C TYR A 130 -3.29 -0.53 -3.67
N TRP A 131 -3.09 -0.88 -4.93
CA TRP A 131 -3.25 -0.03 -6.11
C TRP A 131 -4.57 -0.38 -6.80
N PRO A 132 -5.64 0.41 -6.61
CA PRO A 132 -6.94 0.18 -7.26
C PRO A 132 -6.82 0.19 -8.77
N SER A 133 -7.45 -0.76 -9.45
CA SER A 133 -7.58 -0.70 -10.91
C SER A 133 -8.63 0.33 -11.34
N GLU A 134 -8.39 1.03 -12.45
CA GLU A 134 -9.40 1.86 -13.12
C GLU A 134 -10.41 1.01 -13.92
N VAL A 135 -10.15 -0.28 -14.10
CA VAL A 135 -10.99 -1.22 -14.85
C VAL A 135 -11.97 -1.90 -13.90
N PRO A 136 -13.29 -1.68 -14.03
CA PRO A 136 -14.27 -2.35 -13.18
C PRO A 136 -14.20 -3.87 -13.30
N GLY A 137 -14.23 -4.58 -12.18
CA GLY A 137 -14.15 -6.04 -12.17
C GLY A 137 -12.84 -6.56 -12.77
N SER A 138 -11.75 -5.83 -12.56
CA SER A 138 -10.42 -6.23 -13.06
C SER A 138 -9.94 -7.54 -12.44
N LYS A 139 -8.98 -8.18 -13.10
CA LYS A 139 -8.15 -9.19 -12.45
C LYS A 139 -7.28 -8.53 -11.38
N PHE A 140 -6.90 -9.30 -10.38
CA PHE A 140 -5.92 -8.82 -9.41
C PHE A 140 -4.63 -9.64 -9.43
N VAL A 141 -3.57 -9.06 -8.89
CA VAL A 141 -2.28 -9.71 -8.69
C VAL A 141 -1.78 -9.43 -7.29
N VAL A 142 -1.11 -10.41 -6.69
CA VAL A 142 -0.40 -10.25 -5.42
C VAL A 142 1.08 -10.34 -5.70
N VAL A 143 1.80 -9.25 -5.42
CA VAL A 143 3.25 -9.16 -5.54
C VAL A 143 3.87 -9.49 -4.18
N MET A 144 4.75 -10.48 -4.16
CA MET A 144 5.61 -10.81 -3.03
C MET A 144 7.04 -10.47 -3.40
N SER A 145 7.55 -9.37 -2.86
CA SER A 145 8.95 -8.99 -3.07
C SER A 145 9.88 -9.90 -2.27
N GLY A 146 11.08 -10.16 -2.83
CA GLY A 146 12.09 -11.04 -2.24
C GLY A 146 12.99 -10.32 -1.24
N ASN A 147 13.99 -10.92 -0.87
CA ASN A 147 15.31 -10.70 -0.28
C ASN A 147 15.70 -11.87 0.64
N VAL A 148 15.68 -13.08 0.09
CA VAL A 148 16.06 -14.33 0.76
C VAL A 148 15.37 -14.54 2.12
N LEU A 149 14.12 -14.12 2.25
CA LEU A 149 13.33 -14.12 3.49
C LEU A 149 13.96 -13.29 4.64
N ASN A 150 14.92 -12.44 4.35
CA ASN A 150 15.57 -11.60 5.37
C ASN A 150 14.74 -10.32 5.66
N ASN A 151 14.20 -9.73 4.62
CA ASN A 151 13.24 -8.63 4.67
C ASN A 151 12.26 -8.73 3.49
N THR A 152 11.34 -7.77 3.36
CA THR A 152 10.51 -7.61 2.15
C THR A 152 10.99 -6.37 1.41
N ALA A 153 11.53 -6.57 0.19
CA ALA A 153 12.02 -5.50 -0.67
C ALA A 153 10.86 -4.70 -1.31
N ASN A 154 9.87 -4.30 -0.50
CA ASN A 154 8.62 -3.73 -1.01
C ASN A 154 8.83 -2.44 -1.78
N MET A 155 9.68 -1.53 -1.30
CA MET A 155 9.90 -0.25 -1.99
C MET A 155 10.60 -0.41 -3.34
N SER A 156 11.59 -1.30 -3.44
CA SER A 156 12.37 -1.49 -4.66
C SER A 156 11.69 -2.45 -5.63
N GLU A 157 11.27 -3.63 -5.17
CA GLU A 157 10.75 -4.68 -6.05
C GLU A 157 9.22 -4.70 -6.07
N GLY A 158 8.60 -4.51 -4.90
CA GLY A 158 7.15 -4.61 -4.71
C GLY A 158 6.40 -3.47 -5.39
N TYR A 159 6.68 -2.24 -5.00
CA TYR A 159 5.91 -1.06 -5.43
C TYR A 159 6.10 -0.75 -6.91
N ALA A 160 7.33 -0.78 -7.39
CA ALA A 160 7.61 -0.58 -8.82
C ALA A 160 6.90 -1.63 -9.69
N THR A 161 6.90 -2.91 -9.25
CA THR A 161 6.19 -3.99 -9.95
C THR A 161 4.68 -3.79 -9.90
N ALA A 162 4.12 -3.46 -8.73
CA ALA A 162 2.69 -3.20 -8.57
C ALA A 162 2.23 -2.01 -9.43
N TRP A 163 3.04 -0.95 -9.49
CA TRP A 163 2.79 0.20 -10.34
C TRP A 163 2.67 -0.17 -11.83
N ARG A 164 3.62 -0.97 -12.33
CA ARG A 164 3.58 -1.44 -13.71
C ARG A 164 2.34 -2.31 -13.99
N LEU A 165 1.98 -3.19 -13.08
CA LEU A 165 0.79 -4.03 -13.21
C LEU A 165 -0.50 -3.20 -13.13
N HIS A 166 -0.55 -2.20 -12.25
CA HIS A 166 -1.64 -1.24 -12.19
C HIS A 166 -1.82 -0.50 -13.52
N GLN A 167 -0.73 0.00 -14.14
CA GLN A 167 -0.77 0.64 -15.45
C GLN A 167 -1.27 -0.29 -16.57
N MET A 168 -1.13 -1.61 -16.41
CA MET A 168 -1.69 -2.63 -17.31
C MET A 168 -3.17 -2.94 -17.05
N GLY A 169 -3.78 -2.29 -16.05
CA GLY A 169 -5.20 -2.44 -15.71
C GLY A 169 -5.51 -3.50 -14.66
N TYR A 170 -4.51 -4.07 -14.01
CA TYR A 170 -4.73 -4.96 -12.85
C TYR A 170 -4.97 -4.16 -11.58
N ALA A 171 -5.79 -4.70 -10.69
CA ALA A 171 -5.74 -4.33 -9.28
C ALA A 171 -4.50 -4.98 -8.66
N ALA A 172 -3.53 -4.19 -8.22
CA ALA A 172 -2.27 -4.73 -7.71
C ALA A 172 -2.20 -4.63 -6.20
N PHE A 173 -1.71 -5.69 -5.57
CA PHE A 173 -1.48 -5.75 -4.13
C PHE A 173 -0.03 -6.15 -3.87
N VAL A 174 0.64 -5.43 -3.00
CA VAL A 174 1.95 -5.84 -2.49
C VAL A 174 1.77 -6.41 -1.11
N LEU A 175 2.20 -7.65 -0.91
CA LEU A 175 2.11 -8.34 0.37
C LEU A 175 3.39 -8.13 1.18
N ARG A 176 3.26 -7.49 2.34
CA ARG A 176 4.23 -7.56 3.41
C ARG A 176 3.95 -8.81 4.22
N TYR A 177 4.85 -9.77 4.17
CA TYR A 177 4.67 -11.08 4.80
C TYR A 177 5.72 -11.31 5.89
N ARG A 178 5.55 -12.33 6.70
CA ARG A 178 6.49 -12.69 7.75
C ARG A 178 7.81 -13.18 7.17
N VAL A 179 8.90 -12.58 7.65
CA VAL A 179 10.28 -12.84 7.22
C VAL A 179 11.18 -13.16 8.42
N PHE A 180 12.41 -13.53 8.16
CA PHE A 180 13.46 -13.78 9.15
C PHE A 180 12.99 -14.78 10.22
N LEU A 181 13.14 -14.45 11.50
CA LEU A 181 12.74 -15.32 12.61
C LEU A 181 11.24 -15.65 12.65
N LYS A 182 10.41 -14.84 11.98
CA LYS A 182 8.96 -15.04 11.86
C LYS A 182 8.54 -15.91 10.67
N ALA A 183 9.50 -16.26 9.78
CA ALA A 183 9.24 -17.10 8.59
C ALA A 183 9.18 -18.62 8.88
N LYS A 184 8.97 -18.99 10.14
CA LYS A 184 8.90 -20.40 10.58
C LYS A 184 7.64 -21.08 10.05
N ASP A 185 7.68 -22.41 9.96
CA ASP A 185 6.52 -23.26 9.67
C ASP A 185 5.75 -22.87 8.40
N ASN A 186 6.48 -22.48 7.36
CA ASN A 186 5.93 -21.99 6.10
C ASN A 186 5.03 -20.75 6.25
N ALA A 187 5.26 -19.91 7.25
CA ALA A 187 4.48 -18.71 7.50
C ALA A 187 4.33 -17.79 6.26
N PRO A 188 5.35 -17.54 5.42
CA PRO A 188 5.19 -16.74 4.19
C PRO A 188 4.16 -17.32 3.22
N VAL A 189 4.10 -18.65 3.08
CA VAL A 189 3.12 -19.33 2.22
C VAL A 189 1.71 -19.22 2.81
N ALA A 190 1.58 -19.35 4.13
CA ALA A 190 0.32 -19.15 4.82
C ALA A 190 -0.16 -17.69 4.70
N ASP A 191 0.74 -16.72 4.80
CA ASP A 191 0.44 -15.29 4.63
C ASP A 191 -0.08 -15.00 3.22
N LEU A 192 0.54 -15.57 2.18
CA LEU A 192 0.05 -15.45 0.81
C LEU A 192 -1.35 -16.06 0.66
N GLY A 193 -1.56 -17.28 1.15
CA GLY A 193 -2.87 -17.94 1.10
C GLY A 193 -3.97 -17.13 1.82
N ASN A 194 -3.64 -16.53 2.98
CA ASN A 194 -4.55 -15.65 3.70
C ASN A 194 -4.80 -14.33 2.97
N ALA A 195 -3.78 -13.74 2.34
CA ALA A 195 -3.91 -12.52 1.54
C ALA A 195 -4.84 -12.74 0.35
N VAL A 196 -4.66 -13.82 -0.42
CA VAL A 196 -5.55 -14.17 -1.55
C VAL A 196 -6.97 -14.39 -1.05
N ARG A 197 -7.17 -15.13 0.04
CA ARG A 197 -8.50 -15.33 0.65
C ARG A 197 -9.12 -14.00 1.10
N PHE A 198 -8.35 -13.12 1.73
CA PHE A 198 -8.81 -11.80 2.13
C PHE A 198 -9.32 -11.00 0.92
N ILE A 199 -8.53 -10.92 -0.16
CA ILE A 199 -8.90 -10.21 -1.37
C ILE A 199 -10.16 -10.80 -1.99
N THR A 200 -10.24 -12.12 -2.16
CA THR A 200 -11.38 -12.79 -2.79
C THR A 200 -12.66 -12.66 -1.97
N THR A 201 -12.55 -12.71 -0.63
CA THR A 201 -13.69 -12.51 0.28
C THR A 201 -14.20 -11.06 0.22
N HIS A 202 -13.33 -10.10 -0.02
CA HIS A 202 -13.65 -8.67 -0.13
C HIS A 202 -13.64 -8.18 -1.59
N ALA A 203 -13.84 -9.07 -2.57
CA ALA A 203 -13.73 -8.75 -3.99
C ALA A 203 -14.61 -7.56 -4.43
N GLY A 204 -15.81 -7.43 -3.85
CA GLY A 204 -16.69 -6.29 -4.10
C GLY A 204 -16.11 -4.96 -3.60
N GLN A 205 -15.40 -4.94 -2.47
CA GLN A 205 -14.74 -3.75 -1.93
C GLN A 205 -13.58 -3.31 -2.83
N PHE A 206 -12.83 -4.26 -3.36
CA PHE A 206 -11.69 -4.02 -4.26
C PHE A 206 -12.06 -3.90 -5.73
N ASN A 207 -13.34 -4.11 -6.05
CA ASN A 207 -13.83 -4.13 -7.43
C ASN A 207 -13.04 -5.07 -8.35
N VAL A 208 -12.74 -6.28 -7.86
CA VAL A 208 -11.97 -7.31 -8.57
C VAL A 208 -12.80 -8.57 -8.80
N GLN A 209 -12.35 -9.40 -9.74
CA GLN A 209 -12.92 -10.72 -9.98
C GLN A 209 -12.36 -11.71 -8.96
N PRO A 210 -13.22 -12.42 -8.18
CA PRO A 210 -12.74 -13.35 -7.16
C PRO A 210 -12.18 -14.66 -7.74
N GLU A 211 -12.44 -14.97 -9.01
CA GLU A 211 -12.17 -16.28 -9.61
C GLU A 211 -11.04 -16.29 -10.64
N ASN A 212 -10.50 -15.13 -11.04
CA ASN A 212 -9.53 -15.01 -12.14
C ASN A 212 -8.35 -14.13 -11.74
N TYR A 213 -7.55 -14.60 -10.83
CA TYR A 213 -6.30 -13.97 -10.38
C TYR A 213 -5.08 -14.75 -10.87
#